data_390874a26ebaecf701838c704bc8a48e
#
_entry.id   390874a26ebaecf701838c704bc8a48e
#
_cell.length_a   1.000
_cell.length_b   1.000
_cell.length_c   1.000
_cell.angle_alpha   90.00
_cell.angle_beta   90.00
_cell.angle_gamma   90.00
#
_symmetry.space_group_name_H-M   'P 1'
#
loop_
_entity.id
_entity.type
_entity.pdbx_description
1 polymer ?
#
loop_
_entity_poly.entity_id
_entity_poly.type
_entity_poly.pdbx_seq_one_letter_code
_entity_poly.pdbx_strand_id
1 'polypeptide(L)'
;MLPVIALLFLVAAIVIGFVRNINVGFTCLGLALILGIIGGVGTSTILGGFPSKLFMTLLGTMFFFSLLQENHTLELLSKKMVNLVGKKHFLIPIIIYVVSYIMSAAGPGAISVQTVMIIFAVALAVQMDASPILLGGMAILGAVGGTTSPIALTGILITDLTADMEGLAGIAQPVFLGVSLANLICAVVVYIVFGGYKLKGESDIKEKLPAFTKNQIICIAALLVMVVAVVGFKYDVGLVCFTLALILMLLGTVNEKAALKLVPWSVLILICGVNVLMAVTKALGGIDLLADLLASLMNSVTASPIMGFTAGIMSWFSSANGVVFPTLIPTAPAIAANVGGSVSAAEMIMAIVGGATVAGISPMSTGGSLILASYTQGKEVSDKEQSNIFVKLFATSLGCVLVIVVFALVGGFKLFC
;
A
#
# COMPACT_ATOMS: atom_id res chain seq x y z
N MET A 1 -14.81 30.94 4.47
CA MET A 1 -13.36 31.19 4.60
C MET A 1 -12.64 30.07 5.36
N LEU A 2 -13.16 29.59 6.50
CA LEU A 2 -12.53 28.50 7.29
C LEU A 2 -12.30 27.21 6.50
N PRO A 3 -13.23 26.69 5.65
CA PRO A 3 -13.00 25.49 4.85
C PRO A 3 -11.79 25.63 3.90
N VAL A 4 -11.64 26.79 3.27
CA VAL A 4 -10.50 27.08 2.37
C VAL A 4 -9.18 27.09 3.15
N ILE A 5 -9.16 27.74 4.32
CA ILE A 5 -7.98 27.76 5.19
C ILE A 5 -7.60 26.34 5.62
N ALA A 6 -8.58 25.52 5.98
CA ALA A 6 -8.34 24.13 6.38
C ALA A 6 -7.69 23.30 5.26
N LEU A 7 -8.18 23.43 4.01
CA LEU A 7 -7.54 22.79 2.85
C LEU A 7 -6.14 23.32 2.59
N LEU A 8 -5.92 24.63 2.73
CA LEU A 8 -4.57 25.20 2.57
C LEU A 8 -3.61 24.67 3.61
N PHE A 9 -4.04 24.46 4.85
CA PHE A 9 -3.23 23.84 5.90
C PHE A 9 -2.89 22.39 5.59
N LEU A 10 -3.83 21.62 5.03
CA LEU A 10 -3.56 20.24 4.58
C LEU A 10 -2.51 20.22 3.47
N VAL A 11 -2.67 21.05 2.46
CA VAL A 11 -1.69 21.18 1.35
C VAL A 11 -0.34 21.65 1.90
N ALA A 12 -0.33 22.66 2.78
CA ALA A 12 0.89 23.16 3.40
C ALA A 12 1.62 22.08 4.20
N ALA A 13 0.90 21.23 4.95
CA ALA A 13 1.50 20.11 5.70
C ALA A 13 2.24 19.14 4.76
N ILE A 14 1.61 18.79 3.63
CA ILE A 14 2.20 17.90 2.63
C ILE A 14 3.42 18.56 1.98
N VAL A 15 3.30 19.81 1.53
CA VAL A 15 4.38 20.55 0.87
C VAL A 15 5.57 20.74 1.81
N ILE A 16 5.34 21.14 3.07
CA ILE A 16 6.41 21.31 4.07
C ILE A 16 7.12 19.98 4.31
N GLY A 17 6.36 18.90 4.52
CA GLY A 17 6.91 17.57 4.72
C GLY A 17 7.79 17.13 3.55
N PHE A 18 7.33 17.34 2.33
CA PHE A 18 8.07 16.98 1.12
C PHE A 18 9.32 17.86 0.91
N VAL A 19 9.18 19.18 0.94
CA VAL A 19 10.29 20.12 0.67
C VAL A 19 11.38 20.04 1.74
N ARG A 20 10.99 19.81 3.00
CA ARG A 20 11.92 19.77 4.12
C ARG A 20 12.37 18.35 4.50
N ASN A 21 11.91 17.32 3.78
CA ASN A 21 12.15 15.90 4.11
C ASN A 21 11.77 15.55 5.57
N ILE A 22 10.67 16.14 6.06
CA ILE A 22 10.08 15.86 7.37
C ILE A 22 8.92 14.91 7.15
N ASN A 23 8.71 13.97 8.08
CA ASN A 23 7.52 13.12 8.04
C ASN A 23 6.24 13.98 8.10
N VAL A 24 5.39 13.87 7.08
CA VAL A 24 4.15 14.65 6.95
C VAL A 24 3.24 14.48 8.16
N GLY A 25 3.29 13.34 8.87
CA GLY A 25 2.55 13.14 10.12
C GLY A 25 2.92 14.15 11.19
N PHE A 26 4.21 14.47 11.37
CA PHE A 26 4.63 15.49 12.33
C PHE A 26 4.21 16.89 11.90
N THR A 27 4.28 17.22 10.60
CA THR A 27 3.80 18.53 10.11
C THR A 27 2.29 18.65 10.30
N CYS A 28 1.53 17.59 10.07
CA CYS A 28 0.09 17.56 10.32
C CYS A 28 -0.24 17.75 11.81
N LEU A 29 0.45 17.05 12.72
CA LEU A 29 0.23 17.21 14.17
C LEU A 29 0.51 18.64 14.64
N GLY A 30 1.61 19.23 14.19
CA GLY A 30 1.94 20.62 14.55
C GLY A 30 0.94 21.63 13.97
N LEU A 31 0.57 21.48 12.71
CA LEU A 31 -0.38 22.38 12.05
C LEU A 31 -1.82 22.18 12.52
N ALA A 32 -2.19 21.01 13.05
CA ALA A 32 -3.52 20.76 13.59
C ALA A 32 -3.86 21.68 14.78
N LEU A 33 -2.88 21.95 15.66
CA LEU A 33 -3.08 22.90 16.76
C LEU A 33 -3.29 24.33 16.24
N ILE A 34 -2.46 24.78 15.29
CA ILE A 34 -2.54 26.14 14.73
C ILE A 34 -3.89 26.32 14.01
N LEU A 35 -4.27 25.37 13.19
CA LEU A 35 -5.57 25.39 12.49
C LEU A 35 -6.74 25.35 13.49
N GLY A 36 -6.62 24.54 14.56
CA GLY A 36 -7.63 24.46 15.61
C GLY A 36 -7.83 25.80 16.33
N ILE A 37 -6.75 26.52 16.65
CA ILE A 37 -6.82 27.86 17.24
C ILE A 37 -7.52 28.84 16.28
N ILE A 38 -7.12 28.86 15.00
CA ILE A 38 -7.71 29.75 13.98
C ILE A 38 -9.21 29.44 13.78
N GLY A 39 -9.57 28.15 13.77
CA GLY A 39 -10.94 27.69 13.53
C GLY A 39 -11.83 27.64 14.77
N GLY A 40 -11.29 27.92 15.97
CA GLY A 40 -12.04 27.77 17.22
C GLY A 40 -12.36 26.31 17.57
N VAL A 41 -11.59 25.35 17.07
CA VAL A 41 -11.78 23.92 17.34
C VAL A 41 -11.11 23.55 18.66
N GLY A 42 -11.88 22.93 19.56
CA GLY A 42 -11.40 22.55 20.90
C GLY A 42 -10.33 21.46 20.85
N THR A 43 -9.42 21.47 21.84
CA THR A 43 -8.33 20.48 21.98
C THR A 43 -8.86 19.04 22.03
N SER A 44 -10.04 18.80 22.58
CA SER A 44 -10.67 17.48 22.62
C SER A 44 -10.94 16.92 21.22
N THR A 45 -11.37 17.76 20.28
CA THR A 45 -11.59 17.37 18.87
C THR A 45 -10.26 17.08 18.18
N ILE A 46 -9.23 17.88 18.42
CA ILE A 46 -7.90 17.66 17.86
C ILE A 46 -7.34 16.33 18.34
N LEU A 47 -7.35 16.07 19.66
CA LEU A 47 -6.86 14.82 20.23
C LEU A 47 -7.74 13.61 19.86
N GLY A 48 -9.07 13.82 19.78
CA GLY A 48 -10.03 12.80 19.31
C GLY A 48 -9.82 12.38 17.85
N GLY A 49 -9.13 13.20 17.06
CA GLY A 49 -8.69 12.84 15.69
C GLY A 49 -7.59 11.79 15.65
N PHE A 50 -6.96 11.44 16.78
CA PHE A 50 -5.98 10.37 16.83
C PHE A 50 -6.70 9.01 16.75
N PRO A 51 -6.41 8.19 15.71
CA PRO A 51 -7.13 6.94 15.45
C PRO A 51 -6.57 5.81 16.34
N SER A 52 -6.88 5.82 17.64
CA SER A 52 -6.29 4.91 18.64
C SER A 52 -6.53 3.44 18.32
N LYS A 53 -7.72 3.07 17.87
CA LYS A 53 -8.05 1.70 17.47
C LYS A 53 -7.20 1.26 16.28
N LEU A 54 -7.14 2.10 15.23
CA LEU A 54 -6.33 1.85 14.06
C LEU A 54 -4.85 1.73 14.42
N PHE A 55 -4.32 2.63 15.26
CA PHE A 55 -2.94 2.58 15.74
C PHE A 55 -2.62 1.25 16.42
N MET A 56 -3.47 0.78 17.33
CA MET A 56 -3.30 -0.50 18.02
C MET A 56 -3.30 -1.68 17.04
N THR A 57 -4.25 -1.70 16.10
CA THR A 57 -4.35 -2.77 15.11
C THR A 57 -3.12 -2.79 14.18
N LEU A 58 -2.69 -1.62 13.70
CA LEU A 58 -1.51 -1.51 12.84
C LEU A 58 -0.22 -1.83 13.59
N LEU A 59 -0.04 -1.34 14.81
CA LEU A 59 1.16 -1.64 15.60
C LEU A 59 1.27 -3.13 15.89
N GLY A 60 0.17 -3.80 16.28
CA GLY A 60 0.16 -5.23 16.52
C GLY A 60 0.55 -6.05 15.30
N THR A 61 -0.05 -5.76 14.15
CA THR A 61 0.27 -6.44 12.88
C THR A 61 1.71 -6.17 12.45
N MET A 62 2.13 -4.91 12.41
CA MET A 62 3.49 -4.53 12.00
C MET A 62 4.56 -5.14 12.90
N PHE A 63 4.34 -5.14 14.22
CA PHE A 63 5.28 -5.72 15.17
C PHE A 63 5.40 -7.24 14.99
N PHE A 64 4.27 -7.96 14.89
CA PHE A 64 4.28 -9.41 14.65
C PHE A 64 5.07 -9.78 13.39
N PHE A 65 4.81 -9.06 12.27
CA PHE A 65 5.52 -9.32 11.02
C PHE A 65 6.99 -8.88 11.06
N SER A 66 7.34 -7.85 11.84
CA SER A 66 8.72 -7.48 12.10
C SER A 66 9.51 -8.56 12.85
N LEU A 67 8.86 -9.31 13.76
CA LEU A 67 9.46 -10.49 14.40
C LEU A 67 9.76 -11.61 13.40
N LEU A 68 8.83 -11.86 12.45
CA LEU A 68 9.02 -12.86 11.40
C LEU A 68 10.07 -12.42 10.36
N GLN A 69 10.23 -11.14 10.16
CA GLN A 69 11.25 -10.56 9.28
C GLN A 69 12.64 -10.61 9.93
N GLU A 70 12.73 -10.32 11.23
CA GLU A 70 13.97 -10.33 12.00
C GLU A 70 14.67 -11.68 11.95
N ASN A 71 13.94 -12.78 12.10
CA ASN A 71 14.51 -14.12 12.03
C ASN A 71 14.57 -14.70 10.61
N HIS A 72 14.41 -13.88 9.56
CA HIS A 72 14.46 -14.25 8.15
C HIS A 72 13.42 -15.29 7.71
N THR A 73 12.34 -15.52 8.48
CA THR A 73 11.28 -16.47 8.10
C THR A 73 10.61 -16.09 6.79
N LEU A 74 10.22 -14.80 6.66
CA LEU A 74 9.54 -14.31 5.46
C LEU A 74 10.44 -14.36 4.23
N GLU A 75 11.72 -14.03 4.39
CA GLU A 75 12.72 -14.08 3.31
C GLU A 75 12.90 -15.51 2.79
N LEU A 76 13.16 -16.46 3.69
CA LEU A 76 13.40 -17.86 3.30
C LEU A 76 12.14 -18.50 2.70
N LEU A 77 10.95 -18.17 3.24
CA LEU A 77 9.66 -18.63 2.69
C LEU A 77 9.50 -18.17 1.25
N SER A 78 9.73 -16.88 0.98
CA SER A 78 9.65 -16.28 -0.36
C SER A 78 10.60 -16.95 -1.35
N LYS A 79 11.88 -17.08 -0.97
CA LYS A 79 12.90 -17.72 -1.80
C LYS A 79 12.52 -19.15 -2.14
N LYS A 80 12.03 -19.92 -1.17
CA LYS A 80 11.58 -21.30 -1.42
C LYS A 80 10.39 -21.37 -2.37
N MET A 81 9.42 -20.46 -2.27
CA MET A 81 8.28 -20.42 -3.17
C MET A 81 8.70 -20.09 -4.60
N VAL A 82 9.60 -19.13 -4.80
CA VAL A 82 10.13 -18.80 -6.14
C VAL A 82 10.98 -19.95 -6.72
N ASN A 83 11.75 -20.63 -5.87
CA ASN A 83 12.62 -21.74 -6.28
C ASN A 83 11.86 -22.98 -6.82
N LEU A 84 10.53 -23.06 -6.61
CA LEU A 84 9.68 -24.13 -7.18
C LEU A 84 9.57 -24.07 -8.71
N VAL A 85 9.88 -22.93 -9.34
CA VAL A 85 9.71 -22.71 -10.79
C VAL A 85 10.72 -23.52 -11.63
N GLY A 86 11.94 -23.73 -11.11
CA GLY A 86 12.98 -24.47 -11.83
C GLY A 86 13.40 -23.79 -13.14
N LYS A 87 13.36 -24.54 -14.26
CA LYS A 87 13.82 -24.09 -15.58
C LYS A 87 12.83 -23.23 -16.38
N LYS A 88 11.62 -23.03 -15.88
CA LYS A 88 10.56 -22.28 -16.61
C LYS A 88 10.66 -20.77 -16.35
N HIS A 89 11.68 -20.12 -16.89
CA HIS A 89 12.01 -18.72 -16.62
C HIS A 89 10.86 -17.75 -16.88
N PHE A 90 10.01 -18.01 -17.88
CA PHE A 90 8.82 -17.19 -18.16
C PHE A 90 7.78 -17.17 -17.01
N LEU A 91 7.80 -18.18 -16.11
CA LEU A 91 6.92 -18.20 -14.93
C LEU A 91 7.46 -17.37 -13.76
N ILE A 92 8.75 -17.03 -13.74
CA ILE A 92 9.39 -16.35 -12.63
C ILE A 92 8.70 -15.02 -12.28
N PRO A 93 8.43 -14.10 -13.23
CA PRO A 93 7.72 -12.87 -12.92
C PRO A 93 6.32 -13.14 -12.34
N ILE A 94 5.61 -14.15 -12.84
CA ILE A 94 4.27 -14.53 -12.37
C ILE A 94 4.34 -15.05 -10.92
N ILE A 95 5.31 -15.92 -10.62
CA ILE A 95 5.48 -16.44 -9.26
C ILE A 95 5.91 -15.33 -8.30
N ILE A 96 6.78 -14.40 -8.70
CA ILE A 96 7.13 -13.22 -7.90
C ILE A 96 5.87 -12.41 -7.57
N TYR A 97 5.00 -12.16 -8.55
CA TYR A 97 3.72 -11.49 -8.32
C TYR A 97 2.86 -12.26 -7.30
N VAL A 98 2.65 -13.57 -7.53
CA VAL A 98 1.79 -14.40 -6.68
C VAL A 98 2.33 -14.49 -5.24
N VAL A 99 3.64 -14.69 -5.09
CA VAL A 99 4.30 -14.75 -3.77
C VAL A 99 4.16 -13.42 -3.04
N SER A 100 4.47 -12.30 -3.72
CA SER A 100 4.32 -10.97 -3.14
C SER A 100 2.87 -10.67 -2.75
N TYR A 101 1.91 -11.09 -3.59
CA TYR A 101 0.49 -10.93 -3.34
C TYR A 101 0.04 -11.72 -2.09
N ILE A 102 0.34 -13.02 -2.04
CA ILE A 102 -0.04 -13.87 -0.91
C ILE A 102 0.61 -13.39 0.39
N MET A 103 1.91 -13.06 0.34
CA MET A 103 2.62 -12.56 1.53
C MET A 103 2.00 -11.25 2.04
N SER A 104 1.70 -10.31 1.15
CA SER A 104 1.13 -9.02 1.53
C SER A 104 -0.32 -9.16 2.02
N ALA A 105 -1.10 -10.05 1.39
CA ALA A 105 -2.49 -10.34 1.78
C ALA A 105 -2.59 -11.03 3.13
N ALA A 106 -1.56 -11.76 3.55
CA ALA A 106 -1.50 -12.42 4.86
C ALA A 106 -1.36 -11.43 6.03
N GLY A 107 -1.00 -10.15 5.77
CA GLY A 107 -1.02 -9.13 6.82
C GLY A 107 0.13 -8.12 6.87
N PRO A 108 1.40 -8.44 6.48
CA PRO A 108 2.53 -7.51 6.68
C PRO A 108 2.39 -6.20 5.89
N GLY A 109 1.49 -6.19 4.91
CA GLY A 109 1.29 -5.06 4.03
C GLY A 109 2.40 -4.89 2.98
N ALA A 110 2.17 -3.95 2.05
CA ALA A 110 3.03 -3.80 0.88
C ALA A 110 4.48 -3.41 1.24
N ILE A 111 4.70 -2.54 2.21
CA ILE A 111 6.04 -1.99 2.50
C ILE A 111 7.00 -3.10 2.95
N SER A 112 6.60 -3.93 3.91
CA SER A 112 7.45 -5.02 4.42
C SER A 112 7.72 -6.08 3.35
N VAL A 113 6.74 -6.39 2.50
CA VAL A 113 6.91 -7.36 1.40
C VAL A 113 7.80 -6.78 0.31
N GLN A 114 7.62 -5.51 -0.05
CA GLN A 114 8.43 -4.83 -1.07
C GLN A 114 9.91 -4.80 -0.70
N THR A 115 10.27 -4.52 0.55
CA THR A 115 11.68 -4.48 0.98
C THR A 115 12.40 -5.82 0.78
N VAL A 116 11.70 -6.94 0.93
CA VAL A 116 12.28 -8.28 0.70
C VAL A 116 12.20 -8.68 -0.76
N MET A 117 11.01 -8.58 -1.36
CA MET A 117 10.73 -9.13 -2.67
C MET A 117 11.35 -8.32 -3.82
N ILE A 118 11.46 -6.99 -3.70
CA ILE A 118 12.08 -6.16 -4.75
C ILE A 118 13.56 -6.43 -4.82
N ILE A 119 14.27 -6.45 -3.67
CA ILE A 119 15.71 -6.72 -3.64
C ILE A 119 16.01 -8.10 -4.26
N PHE A 120 15.24 -9.11 -3.87
CA PHE A 120 15.35 -10.45 -4.42
C PHE A 120 15.02 -10.49 -5.93
N ALA A 121 13.91 -9.86 -6.34
CA ALA A 121 13.48 -9.83 -7.75
C ALA A 121 14.48 -9.12 -8.66
N VAL A 122 15.06 -8.00 -8.20
CA VAL A 122 16.07 -7.24 -8.95
C VAL A 122 17.38 -8.01 -9.04
N ALA A 123 17.84 -8.64 -7.95
CA ALA A 123 19.03 -9.50 -7.98
C ALA A 123 18.85 -10.66 -8.98
N LEU A 124 17.66 -11.27 -8.97
CA LEU A 124 17.33 -12.34 -9.93
C LEU A 124 17.25 -11.81 -11.36
N ALA A 125 16.73 -10.59 -11.58
CA ALA A 125 16.69 -9.96 -12.90
C ALA A 125 18.10 -9.75 -13.47
N VAL A 126 19.03 -9.25 -12.64
CA VAL A 126 20.44 -9.08 -13.02
C VAL A 126 21.07 -10.43 -13.38
N GLN A 127 20.83 -11.47 -12.59
CA GLN A 127 21.37 -12.82 -12.81
C GLN A 127 20.84 -13.48 -14.10
N MET A 128 19.60 -13.16 -14.48
CA MET A 128 18.93 -13.70 -15.67
C MET A 128 19.09 -12.83 -16.91
N ASP A 129 19.81 -11.72 -16.84
CA ASP A 129 19.85 -10.68 -17.87
C ASP A 129 18.42 -10.21 -18.29
N ALA A 130 17.53 -10.14 -17.31
CA ALA A 130 16.14 -9.72 -17.49
C ALA A 130 15.93 -8.27 -17.05
N SER A 131 14.80 -7.69 -17.45
CA SER A 131 14.46 -6.33 -17.03
C SER A 131 14.20 -6.24 -15.52
N PRO A 132 14.92 -5.38 -14.77
CA PRO A 132 14.66 -5.15 -13.34
C PRO A 132 13.27 -4.55 -13.10
N ILE A 133 12.74 -3.82 -14.09
CA ILE A 133 11.39 -3.25 -14.03
C ILE A 133 10.33 -4.36 -14.14
N LEU A 134 10.57 -5.39 -14.95
CA LEU A 134 9.66 -6.54 -15.04
C LEU A 134 9.56 -7.24 -13.69
N LEU A 135 10.69 -7.75 -13.16
CA LEU A 135 10.63 -8.56 -11.93
C LEU A 135 10.30 -7.71 -10.70
N GLY A 136 10.91 -6.54 -10.57
CA GLY A 136 10.62 -5.60 -9.48
C GLY A 136 9.20 -5.04 -9.55
N GLY A 137 8.70 -4.70 -10.75
CA GLY A 137 7.33 -4.25 -10.96
C GLY A 137 6.30 -5.32 -10.61
N MET A 138 6.55 -6.59 -10.96
CA MET A 138 5.70 -7.72 -10.56
C MET A 138 5.69 -7.91 -9.03
N ALA A 139 6.83 -7.71 -8.38
CA ALA A 139 6.90 -7.74 -6.90
C ALA A 139 6.07 -6.60 -6.27
N ILE A 140 6.16 -5.38 -6.82
CA ILE A 140 5.37 -4.24 -6.36
C ILE A 140 3.88 -4.51 -6.56
N LEU A 141 3.45 -4.85 -7.79
CA LEU A 141 2.04 -5.07 -8.11
C LEU A 141 1.43 -6.21 -7.28
N GLY A 142 2.17 -7.29 -7.05
CA GLY A 142 1.74 -8.33 -6.13
C GLY A 142 1.55 -7.79 -4.71
N ALA A 143 2.55 -7.10 -4.16
CA ALA A 143 2.49 -6.57 -2.81
C ALA A 143 1.35 -5.55 -2.62
N VAL A 144 1.16 -4.61 -3.57
CA VAL A 144 0.11 -3.59 -3.46
C VAL A 144 -1.28 -4.15 -3.73
N GLY A 145 -1.42 -5.20 -4.54
CA GLY A 145 -2.68 -5.92 -4.67
C GLY A 145 -3.07 -6.65 -3.39
N GLY A 146 -2.11 -7.37 -2.79
CA GLY A 146 -2.35 -8.13 -1.56
C GLY A 146 -2.64 -7.26 -0.34
N THR A 147 -2.01 -6.08 -0.20
CA THR A 147 -2.19 -5.21 0.98
C THR A 147 -3.62 -4.70 1.17
N THR A 148 -4.48 -4.79 0.14
CA THR A 148 -5.90 -4.43 0.23
C THR A 148 -6.76 -5.50 0.92
N SER A 149 -6.19 -6.67 1.25
CA SER A 149 -6.84 -7.70 2.06
C SER A 149 -7.37 -7.11 3.38
N PRO A 150 -8.57 -7.51 3.85
CA PRO A 150 -9.17 -6.98 5.08
C PRO A 150 -8.32 -7.15 6.34
N ILE A 151 -7.33 -8.05 6.32
CA ILE A 151 -6.40 -8.31 7.45
C ILE A 151 -5.03 -7.66 7.25
N ALA A 152 -4.82 -6.96 6.15
CA ALA A 152 -3.57 -6.26 5.83
C ALA A 152 -3.70 -4.74 5.98
N LEU A 153 -2.57 -4.04 6.02
CA LEU A 153 -2.48 -2.61 6.31
C LEU A 153 -3.52 -1.75 5.59
N THR A 154 -3.59 -1.86 4.27
CA THR A 154 -4.50 -1.01 3.46
C THR A 154 -5.97 -1.39 3.67
N GLY A 155 -6.28 -2.69 3.76
CA GLY A 155 -7.65 -3.14 4.03
C GLY A 155 -8.15 -2.72 5.42
N ILE A 156 -7.28 -2.78 6.45
CA ILE A 156 -7.57 -2.30 7.79
C ILE A 156 -7.85 -0.79 7.77
N LEU A 157 -6.98 -0.03 7.09
CA LEU A 157 -7.14 1.44 6.96
C LEU A 157 -8.43 1.81 6.23
N ILE A 158 -8.78 1.12 5.14
CA ILE A 158 -10.04 1.36 4.42
C ILE A 158 -11.24 1.07 5.32
N THR A 159 -11.20 -0.03 6.08
CA THR A 159 -12.26 -0.38 7.04
C THR A 159 -12.45 0.74 8.07
N ASP A 160 -11.35 1.27 8.60
CA ASP A 160 -11.39 2.36 9.59
C ASP A 160 -11.93 3.66 8.99
N LEU A 161 -11.43 4.06 7.82
CA LEU A 161 -11.85 5.29 7.15
C LEU A 161 -13.32 5.29 6.71
N THR A 162 -13.91 4.11 6.51
CA THR A 162 -15.31 3.96 6.06
C THR A 162 -16.25 3.50 7.15
N ALA A 163 -15.77 3.31 8.39
CA ALA A 163 -16.55 2.73 9.49
C ALA A 163 -17.82 3.52 9.81
N ASP A 164 -17.77 4.86 9.74
CA ASP A 164 -18.87 5.77 10.04
C ASP A 164 -19.62 6.24 8.78
N MET A 165 -19.33 5.66 7.59
CA MET A 165 -19.97 6.05 6.34
C MET A 165 -21.18 5.16 6.04
N GLU A 166 -22.34 5.80 5.84
CA GLU A 166 -23.59 5.10 5.56
C GLU A 166 -23.49 4.27 4.26
N GLY A 167 -23.96 3.03 4.31
CA GLY A 167 -23.95 2.12 3.14
C GLY A 167 -22.59 1.51 2.77
N LEU A 168 -21.51 1.83 3.50
CA LEU A 168 -20.15 1.32 3.21
C LEU A 168 -19.68 0.27 4.23
N ALA A 169 -20.55 -0.23 5.07
CA ALA A 169 -20.22 -1.33 5.98
C ALA A 169 -19.77 -2.57 5.19
N GLY A 170 -18.59 -3.11 5.53
CA GLY A 170 -18.04 -4.30 4.86
C GLY A 170 -17.37 -4.06 3.50
N ILE A 171 -17.17 -2.81 3.10
CA ILE A 171 -16.56 -2.44 1.81
C ILE A 171 -15.15 -3.02 1.59
N ALA A 172 -14.42 -3.35 2.65
CA ALA A 172 -13.05 -3.87 2.54
C ALA A 172 -12.98 -5.13 1.67
N GLN A 173 -13.99 -6.00 1.70
CA GLN A 173 -14.01 -7.20 0.86
C GLN A 173 -14.24 -6.87 -0.62
N PRO A 174 -15.24 -6.08 -1.03
CA PRO A 174 -15.37 -5.56 -2.39
C PRO A 174 -14.12 -4.85 -2.90
N VAL A 175 -13.53 -3.96 -2.09
CA VAL A 175 -12.30 -3.24 -2.45
C VAL A 175 -11.15 -4.23 -2.69
N PHE A 176 -10.97 -5.22 -1.81
CA PHE A 176 -9.95 -6.25 -1.98
C PHE A 176 -10.11 -6.97 -3.33
N LEU A 177 -11.31 -7.43 -3.67
CA LEU A 177 -11.55 -8.15 -4.91
C LEU A 177 -11.40 -7.25 -6.16
N GLY A 178 -12.00 -6.07 -6.14
CA GLY A 178 -11.98 -5.14 -7.26
C GLY A 178 -10.57 -4.60 -7.56
N VAL A 179 -9.85 -4.19 -6.51
CA VAL A 179 -8.48 -3.70 -6.65
C VAL A 179 -7.51 -4.83 -7.00
N SER A 180 -7.70 -6.04 -6.46
CA SER A 180 -6.90 -7.22 -6.84
C SER A 180 -7.04 -7.55 -8.32
N LEU A 181 -8.26 -7.53 -8.88
CA LEU A 181 -8.49 -7.75 -10.30
C LEU A 181 -7.82 -6.66 -11.14
N ALA A 182 -7.98 -5.40 -10.76
CA ALA A 182 -7.37 -4.27 -11.48
C ALA A 182 -5.83 -4.33 -11.43
N ASN A 183 -5.25 -4.69 -10.29
CA ASN A 183 -3.80 -4.93 -10.15
C ASN A 183 -3.30 -6.12 -10.98
N LEU A 184 -4.09 -7.20 -11.04
CA LEU A 184 -3.76 -8.35 -11.90
C LEU A 184 -3.71 -7.93 -13.37
N ILE A 185 -4.64 -7.10 -13.83
CA ILE A 185 -4.62 -6.57 -15.20
C ILE A 185 -3.34 -5.72 -15.41
N CYS A 186 -2.97 -4.86 -14.47
CA CYS A 186 -1.71 -4.11 -14.53
C CYS A 186 -0.50 -5.06 -14.61
N ALA A 187 -0.49 -6.13 -13.81
CA ALA A 187 0.58 -7.13 -13.83
C ALA A 187 0.68 -7.86 -15.18
N VAL A 188 -0.45 -8.21 -15.77
CA VAL A 188 -0.48 -8.81 -17.11
C VAL A 188 0.05 -7.84 -18.16
N VAL A 189 -0.34 -6.56 -18.10
CA VAL A 189 0.18 -5.52 -19.02
C VAL A 189 1.70 -5.38 -18.86
N VAL A 190 2.21 -5.25 -17.64
CA VAL A 190 3.65 -5.16 -17.36
C VAL A 190 4.39 -6.41 -17.86
N TYR A 191 3.83 -7.60 -17.60
CA TYR A 191 4.40 -8.87 -18.06
C TYR A 191 4.52 -8.94 -19.59
N ILE A 192 3.51 -8.49 -20.31
CA ILE A 192 3.49 -8.49 -21.79
C ILE A 192 4.44 -7.42 -22.34
N VAL A 193 4.34 -6.18 -21.85
CA VAL A 193 5.12 -5.03 -22.32
C VAL A 193 6.62 -5.25 -22.16
N PHE A 194 7.03 -5.81 -21.01
CA PHE A 194 8.45 -6.11 -20.75
C PHE A 194 8.89 -7.50 -21.22
N GLY A 195 8.03 -8.22 -21.96
CA GLY A 195 8.39 -9.46 -22.61
C GLY A 195 8.62 -10.65 -21.66
N GLY A 196 7.91 -10.71 -20.53
CA GLY A 196 8.04 -11.80 -19.56
C GLY A 196 7.88 -13.20 -20.18
N TYR A 197 7.01 -13.33 -21.19
CA TYR A 197 6.79 -14.58 -21.93
C TYR A 197 7.96 -15.00 -22.82
N LYS A 198 8.90 -14.08 -23.10
CA LYS A 198 10.10 -14.33 -23.92
C LYS A 198 11.28 -14.80 -23.08
N LEU A 199 11.19 -14.76 -21.75
CA LEU A 199 12.28 -15.19 -20.88
C LEU A 199 12.55 -16.67 -21.10
N LYS A 200 13.73 -16.96 -21.64
CA LYS A 200 14.25 -18.31 -21.85
C LYS A 200 15.50 -18.46 -21.02
N GLY A 201 15.74 -19.63 -20.47
CA GLY A 201 16.97 -19.94 -19.78
C GLY A 201 17.22 -21.45 -19.80
N GLU A 202 18.47 -21.82 -19.99
CA GLU A 202 18.92 -23.22 -19.99
C GLU A 202 19.40 -23.63 -18.59
N SER A 203 19.76 -22.67 -17.73
CA SER A 203 20.27 -22.93 -16.39
C SER A 203 19.11 -23.12 -15.38
N ASP A 204 19.28 -24.10 -14.51
CA ASP A 204 18.38 -24.30 -13.36
C ASP A 204 18.71 -23.23 -12.32
N ILE A 205 17.76 -22.32 -12.06
CA ILE A 205 17.90 -21.24 -11.07
C ILE A 205 17.77 -21.79 -9.63
N LYS A 206 17.69 -23.11 -9.48
CA LYS A 206 17.58 -23.74 -8.16
C LYS A 206 18.76 -23.41 -7.28
N GLU A 207 18.59 -22.42 -6.44
CA GLU A 207 19.50 -22.15 -5.33
C GLU A 207 19.33 -23.25 -4.27
N LYS A 208 20.44 -23.80 -3.74
CA LYS A 208 20.39 -24.71 -2.59
C LYS A 208 20.03 -23.90 -1.34
N LEU A 209 18.74 -23.73 -1.12
CA LEU A 209 18.23 -23.02 0.05
C LEU A 209 18.33 -23.90 1.29
N PRO A 210 18.68 -23.33 2.46
CA PRO A 210 18.73 -24.07 3.71
C PRO A 210 17.34 -24.59 4.11
N ALA A 211 17.32 -25.61 4.95
CA ALA A 211 16.09 -26.05 5.63
C ALA A 211 15.61 -24.96 6.60
N PHE A 212 14.30 -24.92 6.86
CA PHE A 212 13.79 -24.04 7.91
C PHE A 212 14.34 -24.48 9.28
N THR A 213 14.79 -23.51 10.07
CA THR A 213 15.15 -23.74 11.47
C THR A 213 13.90 -24.01 12.31
N LYS A 214 14.07 -24.57 13.51
CA LYS A 214 12.96 -24.78 14.44
C LYS A 214 12.21 -23.47 14.75
N ASN A 215 12.94 -22.37 14.96
CA ASN A 215 12.36 -21.05 15.22
C ASN A 215 11.52 -20.55 14.04
N GLN A 216 12.00 -20.71 12.82
CA GLN A 216 11.26 -20.33 11.62
C GLN A 216 10.00 -21.17 11.42
N ILE A 217 10.03 -22.48 11.74
CA ILE A 217 8.84 -23.35 11.70
C ILE A 217 7.79 -22.87 12.70
N ILE A 218 8.20 -22.51 13.93
CA ILE A 218 7.30 -21.96 14.96
C ILE A 218 6.68 -20.63 14.46
N CYS A 219 7.48 -19.75 13.84
CA CYS A 219 6.97 -18.51 13.26
C CYS A 219 5.98 -18.74 12.13
N ILE A 220 6.21 -19.73 11.25
CA ILE A 220 5.26 -20.11 10.19
C ILE A 220 3.96 -20.67 10.82
N ALA A 221 4.07 -21.49 11.85
CA ALA A 221 2.89 -21.98 12.57
C ALA A 221 2.10 -20.83 13.21
N ALA A 222 2.78 -19.85 13.84
CA ALA A 222 2.13 -18.65 14.38
C ALA A 222 1.41 -17.84 13.29
N LEU A 223 2.01 -17.71 12.09
CA LEU A 223 1.36 -17.06 10.94
C LEU A 223 0.08 -17.79 10.53
N LEU A 224 0.09 -19.12 10.47
CA LEU A 224 -1.10 -19.91 10.14
C LEU A 224 -2.18 -19.77 11.21
N VAL A 225 -1.80 -19.80 12.50
CA VAL A 225 -2.72 -19.57 13.62
C VAL A 225 -3.35 -18.19 13.55
N MET A 226 -2.56 -17.15 13.21
CA MET A 226 -3.07 -15.78 13.00
C MET A 226 -4.16 -15.76 11.93
N VAL A 227 -3.90 -16.35 10.75
CA VAL A 227 -4.88 -16.40 9.65
C VAL A 227 -6.16 -17.12 10.08
N VAL A 228 -6.05 -18.27 10.74
CA VAL A 228 -7.21 -19.04 11.25
C VAL A 228 -7.98 -18.24 12.31
N ALA A 229 -7.29 -17.58 13.25
CA ALA A 229 -7.93 -16.78 14.28
C ALA A 229 -8.71 -15.59 13.72
N VAL A 230 -8.14 -14.89 12.74
CA VAL A 230 -8.75 -13.69 12.16
C VAL A 230 -9.83 -14.03 11.14
N VAL A 231 -9.55 -14.93 10.20
CA VAL A 231 -10.48 -15.28 9.12
C VAL A 231 -11.57 -16.24 9.60
N GLY A 232 -11.20 -17.26 10.38
CA GLY A 232 -12.11 -18.28 10.88
C GLY A 232 -12.97 -17.81 12.06
N PHE A 233 -12.31 -17.22 13.08
CA PHE A 233 -13.00 -16.82 14.32
C PHE A 233 -13.38 -15.32 14.36
N LYS A 234 -12.99 -14.52 13.34
CA LYS A 234 -13.29 -13.08 13.27
C LYS A 234 -12.72 -12.25 14.44
N TYR A 235 -11.64 -12.70 15.06
CA TYR A 235 -10.95 -11.91 16.09
C TYR A 235 -10.24 -10.71 15.50
N ASP A 236 -10.05 -9.66 16.32
CA ASP A 236 -9.28 -8.47 15.89
C ASP A 236 -7.83 -8.86 15.57
N VAL A 237 -7.38 -8.49 14.36
CA VAL A 237 -6.06 -8.90 13.86
C VAL A 237 -4.91 -8.31 14.68
N GLY A 238 -5.04 -7.07 15.18
CA GLY A 238 -4.00 -6.44 15.99
C GLY A 238 -3.80 -7.16 17.32
N LEU A 239 -4.90 -7.48 18.01
CA LEU A 239 -4.85 -8.19 19.29
C LEU A 239 -4.33 -9.63 19.13
N VAL A 240 -4.76 -10.34 18.08
CA VAL A 240 -4.22 -11.68 17.75
C VAL A 240 -2.71 -11.59 17.51
N CYS A 241 -2.26 -10.61 16.72
CA CYS A 241 -0.84 -10.41 16.43
C CYS A 241 -0.03 -10.08 17.69
N PHE A 242 -0.52 -9.23 18.59
CA PHE A 242 0.15 -8.97 19.88
C PHE A 242 0.25 -10.23 20.74
N THR A 243 -0.81 -11.04 20.81
CA THR A 243 -0.82 -12.30 21.57
C THR A 243 0.20 -13.29 21.01
N LEU A 244 0.22 -13.47 19.70
CA LEU A 244 1.19 -14.36 19.06
C LEU A 244 2.63 -13.83 19.16
N ALA A 245 2.83 -12.52 19.05
CA ALA A 245 4.12 -11.89 19.28
C ALA A 245 4.64 -12.17 20.70
N LEU A 246 3.79 -12.02 21.71
CA LEU A 246 4.13 -12.35 23.08
C LEU A 246 4.53 -13.83 23.22
N ILE A 247 3.77 -14.75 22.63
CA ILE A 247 4.11 -16.19 22.66
C ILE A 247 5.47 -16.45 22.00
N LEU A 248 5.73 -15.87 20.82
CA LEU A 248 7.02 -16.05 20.13
C LEU A 248 8.20 -15.51 20.94
N MET A 249 8.04 -14.38 21.63
CA MET A 249 9.05 -13.81 22.52
C MET A 249 9.29 -14.69 23.76
N LEU A 250 8.24 -15.20 24.39
CA LEU A 250 8.35 -16.10 25.53
C LEU A 250 9.02 -17.44 25.18
N LEU A 251 8.82 -17.94 23.96
CA LEU A 251 9.49 -19.12 23.43
C LEU A 251 10.97 -18.85 23.05
N GLY A 252 11.42 -17.59 23.08
CA GLY A 252 12.78 -17.22 22.71
C GLY A 252 13.10 -17.45 21.21
N THR A 253 12.08 -17.48 20.35
CA THR A 253 12.24 -17.76 18.92
C THR A 253 12.63 -16.52 18.10
N VAL A 254 12.50 -15.33 18.67
CA VAL A 254 12.65 -14.02 18.01
C VAL A 254 13.31 -13.01 18.95
N ASN A 255 13.91 -11.96 18.38
CA ASN A 255 14.54 -10.89 19.14
C ASN A 255 13.67 -9.62 19.10
N GLU A 256 13.03 -9.30 20.22
CA GLU A 256 12.17 -8.13 20.37
C GLU A 256 12.87 -6.82 19.99
N LYS A 257 14.07 -6.58 20.54
CA LYS A 257 14.79 -5.31 20.35
C LYS A 257 15.19 -5.09 18.89
N ALA A 258 15.53 -6.15 18.18
CA ALA A 258 15.84 -6.09 16.76
C ALA A 258 14.56 -5.89 15.92
N ALA A 259 13.49 -6.60 16.23
CA ALA A 259 12.21 -6.47 15.55
C ALA A 259 11.58 -5.07 15.71
N LEU A 260 11.67 -4.46 16.90
CA LEU A 260 11.17 -3.10 17.15
C LEU A 260 11.82 -2.06 16.22
N LYS A 261 13.08 -2.26 15.79
CA LYS A 261 13.75 -1.37 14.83
C LYS A 261 13.23 -1.55 13.41
N LEU A 262 12.64 -2.70 13.10
CA LEU A 262 12.06 -3.01 11.80
C LEU A 262 10.61 -2.55 11.68
N VAL A 263 9.95 -2.21 12.79
CA VAL A 263 8.60 -1.62 12.76
C VAL A 263 8.66 -0.31 11.98
N PRO A 264 7.80 -0.10 10.96
CA PRO A 264 7.78 1.10 10.16
C PRO A 264 7.11 2.27 10.89
N TRP A 265 7.77 2.75 11.97
CA TRP A 265 7.28 3.85 12.82
C TRP A 265 6.91 5.11 12.06
N SER A 266 7.66 5.42 11.00
CA SER A 266 7.38 6.56 10.14
C SER A 266 6.01 6.49 9.49
N VAL A 267 5.54 5.29 9.14
CA VAL A 267 4.22 5.06 8.55
C VAL A 267 3.12 5.20 9.59
N LEU A 268 3.32 4.67 10.79
CA LEU A 268 2.37 4.82 11.91
C LEU A 268 2.17 6.31 12.26
N ILE A 269 3.28 7.05 12.43
CA ILE A 269 3.24 8.49 12.73
C ILE A 269 2.55 9.26 11.58
N LEU A 270 2.85 8.90 10.34
CA LEU A 270 2.23 9.53 9.17
C LEU A 270 0.71 9.35 9.18
N ILE A 271 0.23 8.11 9.30
CA ILE A 271 -1.21 7.80 9.30
C ILE A 271 -1.90 8.52 10.46
N CYS A 272 -1.38 8.42 11.69
CA CYS A 272 -1.99 9.03 12.85
C CYS A 272 -1.99 10.56 12.78
N GLY A 273 -0.88 11.16 12.33
CA GLY A 273 -0.76 12.61 12.23
C GLY A 273 -1.69 13.21 11.18
N VAL A 274 -1.80 12.58 10.01
CA VAL A 274 -2.73 13.03 8.98
C VAL A 274 -4.17 12.93 9.46
N ASN A 275 -4.56 11.85 10.14
CA ASN A 275 -5.92 11.71 10.69
C ASN A 275 -6.28 12.83 11.69
N VAL A 276 -5.32 13.26 12.53
CA VAL A 276 -5.54 14.38 13.45
C VAL A 276 -5.84 15.68 12.71
N LEU A 277 -5.04 16.03 11.69
CA LEU A 277 -5.30 17.23 10.88
C LEU A 277 -6.59 17.10 10.08
N MET A 278 -6.91 15.91 9.56
CA MET A 278 -8.15 15.64 8.84
C MET A 278 -9.39 15.79 9.72
N ALA A 279 -9.32 15.40 11.01
CA ALA A 279 -10.43 15.63 11.95
C ALA A 279 -10.72 17.12 12.13
N VAL A 280 -9.69 17.96 12.26
CA VAL A 280 -9.85 19.44 12.32
C VAL A 280 -10.37 19.96 10.98
N THR A 281 -9.82 19.51 9.87
CA THR A 281 -10.25 19.92 8.51
C THR A 281 -11.73 19.59 8.27
N LYS A 282 -12.17 18.40 8.70
CA LYS A 282 -13.58 17.97 8.64
C LYS A 282 -14.46 18.87 9.50
N ALA A 283 -14.07 19.14 10.74
CA ALA A 283 -14.83 20.01 11.66
C ALA A 283 -15.01 21.43 11.11
N LEU A 284 -14.12 21.91 10.25
CA LEU A 284 -14.17 23.22 9.60
C LEU A 284 -14.84 23.19 8.20
N GLY A 285 -15.40 22.05 7.76
CA GLY A 285 -16.07 21.89 6.46
C GLY A 285 -15.12 21.82 5.27
N GLY A 286 -13.81 21.58 5.51
CA GLY A 286 -12.82 21.49 4.44
C GLY A 286 -13.01 20.27 3.54
N ILE A 287 -13.49 19.15 4.09
CA ILE A 287 -13.75 17.94 3.33
C ILE A 287 -14.93 18.13 2.37
N ASP A 288 -15.99 18.78 2.82
CA ASP A 288 -17.17 19.07 2.00
C ASP A 288 -16.79 20.01 0.85
N LEU A 289 -16.01 21.06 1.13
CA LEU A 289 -15.50 21.95 0.08
C LEU A 289 -14.63 21.21 -0.94
N LEU A 290 -13.76 20.30 -0.50
CA LEU A 290 -12.94 19.47 -1.41
C LEU A 290 -13.82 18.58 -2.28
N ALA A 291 -14.84 17.97 -1.68
CA ALA A 291 -15.81 17.14 -2.41
C ALA A 291 -16.57 17.94 -3.47
N ASP A 292 -17.05 19.15 -3.13
CA ASP A 292 -17.76 20.03 -4.07
C ASP A 292 -16.87 20.47 -5.23
N LEU A 293 -15.62 20.85 -4.94
CA LEU A 293 -14.64 21.22 -5.97
C LEU A 293 -14.35 20.06 -6.92
N LEU A 294 -14.13 18.86 -6.39
CA LEU A 294 -13.90 17.67 -7.19
C LEU A 294 -15.16 17.30 -8.00
N ALA A 295 -16.35 17.31 -7.37
CA ALA A 295 -17.61 17.00 -8.06
C ALA A 295 -17.91 17.96 -9.22
N SER A 296 -17.52 19.23 -9.11
CA SER A 296 -17.70 20.22 -10.17
C SER A 296 -16.95 19.88 -11.47
N LEU A 297 -15.90 19.05 -11.39
CA LEU A 297 -15.08 18.60 -12.51
C LEU A 297 -15.53 17.24 -13.07
N MET A 298 -16.57 16.62 -12.52
CA MET A 298 -16.94 15.24 -12.75
C MET A 298 -18.41 15.12 -13.17
N ASN A 299 -18.73 13.99 -13.77
CA ASN A 299 -20.10 13.53 -14.00
C ASN A 299 -20.20 12.04 -13.61
N SER A 300 -21.38 11.45 -13.72
CA SER A 300 -21.63 10.04 -13.32
C SER A 300 -20.76 8.99 -14.03
N VAL A 301 -20.18 9.32 -15.18
CA VAL A 301 -19.27 8.42 -15.92
C VAL A 301 -17.81 8.66 -15.55
N THR A 302 -17.43 9.92 -15.32
CA THR A 302 -16.04 10.32 -15.16
C THR A 302 -15.59 10.37 -13.69
N ALA A 303 -16.49 10.30 -12.72
CA ALA A 303 -16.16 10.44 -11.30
C ALA A 303 -15.13 9.39 -10.83
N SER A 304 -15.43 8.11 -10.99
CA SER A 304 -14.50 7.04 -10.59
C SER A 304 -13.16 7.09 -11.34
N PRO A 305 -13.11 7.26 -12.67
CA PRO A 305 -11.86 7.45 -13.41
C PRO A 305 -11.02 8.64 -12.95
N ILE A 306 -11.64 9.81 -12.75
CA ILE A 306 -10.94 11.03 -12.31
C ILE A 306 -10.42 10.85 -10.88
N MET A 307 -11.20 10.27 -9.97
CA MET A 307 -10.75 9.98 -8.61
C MET A 307 -9.56 9.03 -8.60
N GLY A 308 -9.60 7.96 -9.40
CA GLY A 308 -8.47 7.04 -9.56
C GLY A 308 -7.21 7.71 -10.11
N PHE A 309 -7.36 8.57 -11.13
CA PHE A 309 -6.25 9.33 -11.70
C PHE A 309 -5.66 10.33 -10.70
N THR A 310 -6.51 11.10 -10.02
CA THR A 310 -6.11 12.05 -8.98
C THR A 310 -5.35 11.35 -7.87
N ALA A 311 -5.85 10.20 -7.40
CA ALA A 311 -5.21 9.40 -6.39
C ALA A 311 -3.83 8.89 -6.85
N GLY A 312 -3.71 8.46 -8.09
CA GLY A 312 -2.44 8.05 -8.70
C GLY A 312 -1.41 9.18 -8.73
N ILE A 313 -1.79 10.36 -9.21
CA ILE A 313 -0.92 11.55 -9.24
C ILE A 313 -0.49 11.93 -7.82
N MET A 314 -1.43 12.03 -6.88
CA MET A 314 -1.10 12.36 -5.49
C MET A 314 -0.12 11.34 -4.89
N SER A 315 -0.27 10.06 -5.21
CA SER A 315 0.57 8.99 -4.69
C SER A 315 2.00 8.99 -5.25
N TRP A 316 2.27 9.66 -6.38
CA TRP A 316 3.65 9.85 -6.85
C TRP A 316 4.47 10.74 -5.93
N PHE A 317 3.83 11.70 -5.26
CA PHE A 317 4.47 12.69 -4.41
C PHE A 317 4.18 12.50 -2.93
N SER A 318 3.31 11.54 -2.58
CA SER A 318 2.91 11.31 -1.19
C SER A 318 2.62 9.83 -0.92
N SER A 319 2.36 9.48 0.33
CA SER A 319 2.00 8.11 0.72
C SER A 319 0.53 7.82 0.41
N ALA A 320 0.26 6.73 -0.30
CA ALA A 320 -1.10 6.24 -0.53
C ALA A 320 -1.88 6.06 0.79
N ASN A 321 -1.34 5.25 1.72
CA ASN A 321 -1.99 4.96 3.00
C ASN A 321 -2.00 6.17 3.95
N GLY A 322 -0.94 6.98 3.94
CA GLY A 322 -0.79 8.04 4.94
C GLY A 322 -1.42 9.37 4.53
N VAL A 323 -1.59 9.64 3.24
CA VAL A 323 -2.08 10.93 2.74
C VAL A 323 -3.26 10.76 1.80
N VAL A 324 -3.11 9.95 0.73
CA VAL A 324 -4.11 9.90 -0.34
C VAL A 324 -5.44 9.36 0.16
N PHE A 325 -5.42 8.21 0.85
CA PHE A 325 -6.66 7.58 1.34
C PHE A 325 -7.37 8.41 2.41
N PRO A 326 -6.70 8.92 3.46
CA PRO A 326 -7.36 9.78 4.43
C PRO A 326 -7.93 11.07 3.83
N THR A 327 -7.36 11.55 2.71
CA THR A 327 -7.82 12.77 2.04
C THR A 327 -8.98 12.52 1.08
N LEU A 328 -8.90 11.49 0.23
CA LEU A 328 -9.85 11.28 -0.86
C LEU A 328 -11.01 10.35 -0.51
N ILE A 329 -10.79 9.30 0.29
CA ILE A 329 -11.88 8.35 0.65
C ILE A 329 -13.04 9.05 1.35
N PRO A 330 -12.83 9.98 2.32
CA PRO A 330 -13.93 10.67 2.98
C PRO A 330 -14.77 11.56 2.06
N THR A 331 -14.25 11.97 0.90
CA THR A 331 -15.01 12.80 -0.06
C THR A 331 -15.93 11.97 -0.97
N ALA A 332 -15.68 10.66 -1.12
CA ALA A 332 -16.40 9.83 -2.06
C ALA A 332 -17.93 9.80 -1.90
N PRO A 333 -18.49 9.70 -0.68
CA PRO A 333 -19.95 9.74 -0.51
C PRO A 333 -20.57 11.06 -0.96
N ALA A 334 -19.97 12.19 -0.60
CA ALA A 334 -20.46 13.53 -0.99
C ALA A 334 -20.36 13.75 -2.50
N ILE A 335 -19.25 13.31 -3.13
CA ILE A 335 -19.11 13.37 -4.60
C ILE A 335 -20.17 12.51 -5.27
N ALA A 336 -20.43 11.29 -4.79
CA ALA A 336 -21.45 10.42 -5.35
C ALA A 336 -22.85 11.06 -5.30
N ALA A 337 -23.18 11.69 -4.18
CA ALA A 337 -24.45 12.40 -4.01
C ALA A 337 -24.57 13.62 -4.94
N ASN A 338 -23.50 14.42 -5.07
CA ASN A 338 -23.48 15.65 -5.86
C ASN A 338 -23.50 15.39 -7.37
N VAL A 339 -22.76 14.37 -7.83
CA VAL A 339 -22.67 14.01 -9.24
C VAL A 339 -23.94 13.31 -9.72
N GLY A 340 -24.62 12.59 -8.82
CA GLY A 340 -25.83 11.84 -9.12
C GLY A 340 -25.60 10.63 -10.07
N GLY A 341 -26.69 10.06 -10.55
CA GLY A 341 -26.64 8.95 -11.50
C GLY A 341 -26.34 7.59 -10.86
N SER A 342 -25.59 6.74 -11.55
CA SER A 342 -25.34 5.34 -11.16
C SER A 342 -23.96 5.14 -10.52
N VAL A 343 -23.20 6.20 -10.22
CA VAL A 343 -21.90 6.06 -9.59
C VAL A 343 -22.05 5.88 -8.08
N SER A 344 -21.38 4.87 -7.53
CA SER A 344 -21.39 4.62 -6.09
C SER A 344 -20.12 5.12 -5.41
N ALA A 345 -20.22 5.48 -4.12
CA ALA A 345 -19.05 5.79 -3.31
C ALA A 345 -18.06 4.61 -3.27
N ALA A 346 -18.57 3.37 -3.23
CA ALA A 346 -17.75 2.15 -3.27
C ALA A 346 -16.90 2.06 -4.53
N GLU A 347 -17.48 2.32 -5.70
CA GLU A 347 -16.77 2.34 -7.00
C GLU A 347 -15.64 3.37 -7.00
N MET A 348 -15.91 4.59 -6.50
CA MET A 348 -14.89 5.64 -6.39
C MET A 348 -13.78 5.27 -5.41
N ILE A 349 -14.11 4.68 -4.26
CA ILE A 349 -13.12 4.21 -3.29
C ILE A 349 -12.21 3.15 -3.92
N MET A 350 -12.77 2.19 -4.67
CA MET A 350 -11.96 1.20 -5.38
C MET A 350 -11.03 1.85 -6.42
N ALA A 351 -11.50 2.84 -7.15
CA ALA A 351 -10.68 3.59 -8.10
C ALA A 351 -9.56 4.38 -7.42
N ILE A 352 -9.85 5.06 -6.29
CA ILE A 352 -8.86 5.77 -5.46
C ILE A 352 -7.78 4.80 -5.00
N VAL A 353 -8.19 3.66 -4.41
CA VAL A 353 -7.26 2.67 -3.85
C VAL A 353 -6.43 2.05 -4.97
N GLY A 354 -7.06 1.65 -6.07
CA GLY A 354 -6.36 1.10 -7.24
C GLY A 354 -5.34 2.08 -7.81
N GLY A 355 -5.75 3.31 -8.12
CA GLY A 355 -4.90 4.34 -8.70
C GLY A 355 -3.69 4.68 -7.82
N ALA A 356 -3.92 4.91 -6.52
CA ALA A 356 -2.86 5.26 -5.58
C ALA A 356 -1.87 4.11 -5.34
N THR A 357 -2.34 2.86 -5.29
CA THR A 357 -1.46 1.71 -5.01
C THR A 357 -0.55 1.38 -6.19
N VAL A 358 -1.06 1.34 -7.43
CA VAL A 358 -0.22 1.05 -8.61
C VAL A 358 0.80 2.15 -8.90
N ALA A 359 0.53 3.38 -8.47
CA ALA A 359 1.47 4.48 -8.54
C ALA A 359 2.79 4.21 -7.77
N GLY A 360 2.79 3.23 -6.85
CA GLY A 360 3.96 2.75 -6.13
C GLY A 360 5.11 2.22 -6.99
N ILE A 361 4.91 1.98 -8.29
CA ILE A 361 5.97 1.65 -9.25
C ILE A 361 6.82 2.88 -9.60
N SER A 362 6.31 4.09 -9.39
CA SER A 362 7.05 5.33 -9.68
C SER A 362 8.41 5.35 -8.96
N PRO A 363 9.48 5.81 -9.63
CA PRO A 363 10.79 5.97 -9.00
C PRO A 363 10.79 7.01 -7.87
N MET A 364 9.75 7.82 -7.76
CA MET A 364 9.55 8.81 -6.71
C MET A 364 8.86 8.21 -5.47
N SER A 365 8.34 6.98 -5.58
CA SER A 365 7.73 6.22 -4.48
C SER A 365 8.69 5.17 -3.91
N THR A 366 8.36 4.62 -2.74
CA THR A 366 9.20 3.62 -2.05
C THR A 366 9.51 2.40 -2.92
N GLY A 367 8.51 1.86 -3.65
CA GLY A 367 8.70 0.66 -4.46
C GLY A 367 9.65 0.90 -5.63
N GLY A 368 9.37 1.89 -6.46
CA GLY A 368 10.21 2.19 -7.63
C GLY A 368 11.61 2.66 -7.27
N SER A 369 11.78 3.43 -6.17
CA SER A 369 13.11 3.82 -5.68
C SER A 369 13.92 2.62 -5.19
N LEU A 370 13.28 1.61 -4.58
CA LEU A 370 13.96 0.36 -4.20
C LEU A 370 14.42 -0.44 -5.42
N ILE A 371 13.65 -0.49 -6.51
CA ILE A 371 14.11 -1.12 -7.77
C ILE A 371 15.39 -0.43 -8.25
N LEU A 372 15.37 0.90 -8.32
CA LEU A 372 16.51 1.68 -8.79
C LEU A 372 17.74 1.47 -7.90
N ALA A 373 17.58 1.59 -6.58
CA ALA A 373 18.65 1.40 -5.61
C ALA A 373 19.23 -0.03 -5.66
N SER A 374 18.37 -1.06 -5.70
CA SER A 374 18.84 -2.46 -5.75
C SER A 374 19.58 -2.77 -7.04
N TYR A 375 19.16 -2.18 -8.16
CA TYR A 375 19.82 -2.36 -9.44
C TYR A 375 21.18 -1.70 -9.49
N THR A 376 21.32 -0.49 -8.95
CA THR A 376 22.60 0.24 -8.91
C THR A 376 23.60 -0.35 -7.91
N GLN A 377 23.12 -1.04 -6.86
CA GLN A 377 24.01 -1.77 -5.92
C GLN A 377 24.51 -3.11 -6.50
N GLY A 378 23.70 -3.75 -7.33
CA GLY A 378 24.03 -5.07 -7.90
C GLY A 378 24.93 -5.04 -9.15
N LYS A 379 25.13 -3.86 -9.76
CA LYS A 379 25.87 -3.69 -11.01
C LYS A 379 26.40 -2.25 -11.12
N GLU A 380 27.60 -2.07 -11.69
CA GLU A 380 28.04 -0.75 -12.11
C GLU A 380 27.15 -0.23 -13.23
N VAL A 381 26.44 0.87 -12.97
CA VAL A 381 25.42 1.43 -13.87
C VAL A 381 25.87 2.84 -14.27
N SER A 382 25.86 3.15 -15.55
CA SER A 382 26.13 4.50 -16.04
C SER A 382 24.94 5.45 -15.71
N ASP A 383 25.23 6.74 -15.57
CA ASP A 383 24.20 7.77 -15.33
C ASP A 383 23.08 7.73 -16.38
N LYS A 384 23.43 7.44 -17.63
CA LYS A 384 22.47 7.30 -18.74
C LYS A 384 21.55 6.08 -18.55
N GLU A 385 22.07 4.96 -18.09
CA GLU A 385 21.29 3.75 -17.82
C GLU A 385 20.38 3.96 -16.62
N GLN A 386 20.87 4.58 -15.55
CA GLN A 386 20.07 4.95 -14.38
C GLN A 386 18.92 5.89 -14.75
N SER A 387 19.20 6.94 -15.53
CA SER A 387 18.17 7.85 -16.03
C SER A 387 17.13 7.13 -16.89
N ASN A 388 17.53 6.20 -17.75
CA ASN A 388 16.63 5.41 -18.58
C ASN A 388 15.70 4.51 -17.74
N ILE A 389 16.23 3.86 -16.70
CA ILE A 389 15.41 3.06 -15.77
C ILE A 389 14.43 3.96 -15.02
N PHE A 390 14.87 5.13 -14.55
CA PHE A 390 14.01 6.12 -13.90
C PHE A 390 12.81 6.51 -14.77
N VAL A 391 13.06 6.89 -16.04
CA VAL A 391 12.02 7.26 -16.99
C VAL A 391 11.08 6.09 -17.28
N LYS A 392 11.61 4.89 -17.47
CA LYS A 392 10.80 3.68 -17.71
C LYS A 392 9.93 3.31 -16.51
N LEU A 393 10.44 3.43 -15.28
CA LEU A 393 9.65 3.21 -14.06
C LEU A 393 8.51 4.22 -13.96
N PHE A 394 8.78 5.49 -14.25
CA PHE A 394 7.74 6.53 -14.24
C PHE A 394 6.68 6.28 -15.32
N ALA A 395 7.11 5.94 -16.54
CA ALA A 395 6.20 5.60 -17.63
C ALA A 395 5.37 4.34 -17.32
N THR A 396 5.96 3.34 -16.67
CA THR A 396 5.24 2.13 -16.23
C THR A 396 4.20 2.45 -15.17
N SER A 397 4.55 3.31 -14.20
CA SER A 397 3.62 3.78 -13.17
C SER A 397 2.44 4.55 -13.80
N LEU A 398 2.72 5.49 -14.71
CA LEU A 398 1.67 6.21 -15.46
C LEU A 398 0.80 5.23 -16.25
N GLY A 399 1.40 4.26 -16.94
CA GLY A 399 0.68 3.24 -17.69
C GLY A 399 -0.25 2.42 -16.78
N CYS A 400 0.20 1.99 -15.61
CA CYS A 400 -0.64 1.29 -14.64
C CYS A 400 -1.78 2.16 -14.10
N VAL A 401 -1.52 3.44 -13.79
CA VAL A 401 -2.58 4.38 -13.38
C VAL A 401 -3.62 4.53 -14.51
N LEU A 402 -3.19 4.64 -15.76
CA LEU A 402 -4.12 4.72 -16.91
C LEU A 402 -4.92 3.42 -17.08
N VAL A 403 -4.34 2.25 -16.81
CA VAL A 403 -5.09 0.97 -16.80
C VAL A 403 -6.20 1.01 -15.73
N ILE A 404 -5.92 1.52 -14.53
CA ILE A 404 -6.97 1.70 -13.49
C ILE A 404 -8.05 2.67 -13.95
N VAL A 405 -7.68 3.79 -14.57
CA VAL A 405 -8.62 4.78 -15.14
C VAL A 405 -9.53 4.14 -16.19
N VAL A 406 -8.95 3.38 -17.13
CA VAL A 406 -9.73 2.67 -18.16
C VAL A 406 -10.62 1.61 -17.52
N PHE A 407 -10.12 0.84 -16.56
CA PHE A 407 -10.91 -0.17 -15.84
C PHE A 407 -12.12 0.46 -15.12
N ALA A 408 -11.91 1.63 -14.47
CA ALA A 408 -13.00 2.41 -13.89
C ALA A 408 -13.97 2.92 -14.94
N LEU A 409 -13.46 3.46 -16.07
CA LEU A 409 -14.28 4.04 -17.15
C LEU A 409 -15.22 3.02 -17.79
N VAL A 410 -14.75 1.77 -17.98
CA VAL A 410 -15.58 0.68 -18.52
C VAL A 410 -16.50 0.04 -17.49
N GLY A 411 -16.52 0.57 -16.26
CA GLY A 411 -17.37 0.07 -15.18
C GLY A 411 -16.84 -1.20 -14.52
N GLY A 412 -15.54 -1.48 -14.62
CA GLY A 412 -14.93 -2.69 -14.07
C GLY A 412 -15.11 -2.80 -12.55
N PHE A 413 -15.11 -1.70 -11.81
CA PHE A 413 -15.36 -1.70 -10.38
C PHE A 413 -16.84 -1.92 -10.01
N LYS A 414 -17.79 -1.65 -10.91
CA LYS A 414 -19.22 -1.91 -10.70
C LYS A 414 -19.54 -3.38 -10.48
N LEU A 415 -18.65 -4.27 -10.93
CA LEU A 415 -18.80 -5.71 -10.73
C LEU A 415 -18.73 -6.13 -9.25
N PHE A 416 -18.24 -5.23 -8.38
CA PHE A 416 -17.98 -5.49 -6.96
C PHE A 416 -18.80 -4.57 -6.02
N CYS A 417 -19.68 -3.72 -6.57
CA CYS A 417 -20.54 -2.81 -5.81
C CYS A 417 -21.90 -3.44 -5.47
#